data_cd16675d8ece7d4c09df3791173ff869
#
_entry.id   cd16675d8ece7d4c09df3791173ff869
#
_cell.length_a   1.000
_cell.length_b   1.000
_cell.length_c   1.000
_cell.angle_alpha   90.00
_cell.angle_beta   90.00
_cell.angle_gamma   90.00
#
_symmetry.space_group_name_H-M   'P 1'
#
loop_
_entity.id
_entity.type
_entity.pdbx_description
1 polymer ?
#
loop_
_entity_poly.entity_id
_entity_poly.type
_entity_poly.pdbx_seq_one_letter_code
_entity_poly.pdbx_strand_id
1 'polypeptide(L)'
;MNSLAGKVALISGAARGIGAETARQMVAAGAKVVLGDVLETAGRATAEELGDQAAFIPLDVTSEAAWDAAISLAEKQFGGLDILVNNAGIFLGRDFEEVSVEEWQRLASVNLTGVWLGTKQVVLALKARGEQSAHGSAIVNLASVAGLVGSELDPLYSMTKGGVTLFTKSTALNFGRKGYRIRVNSVHPGVIETDMGTQTFVARAEQHGTNDLAGAEKVAIAGHPIGRLGTTEDVAKAIVFLASDDAGFMTGSAMVVDGGMTAR
;
A
#
# COMPACT_ATOMS: atom_id res chain seq x y z
N MET A 1 -9.40 -15.19 13.78
CA MET A 1 -9.65 -13.86 13.17
C MET A 1 -8.42 -13.02 13.45
N ASN A 2 -7.86 -12.42 12.40
CA ASN A 2 -6.69 -11.54 12.54
C ASN A 2 -7.03 -10.36 13.46
N SER A 3 -6.60 -10.41 14.71
CA SER A 3 -6.90 -9.37 15.69
C SER A 3 -5.83 -8.28 15.66
N LEU A 4 -6.27 -7.03 15.61
CA LEU A 4 -5.42 -5.85 15.76
C LEU A 4 -5.80 -5.04 17.01
N ALA A 5 -6.46 -5.68 17.98
CA ALA A 5 -6.90 -5.04 19.21
C ALA A 5 -5.74 -4.32 19.92
N GLY A 6 -5.92 -3.02 20.19
CA GLY A 6 -4.92 -2.17 20.84
C GLY A 6 -3.74 -1.73 19.95
N LYS A 7 -3.71 -2.11 18.68
CA LYS A 7 -2.70 -1.64 17.71
C LYS A 7 -3.12 -0.30 17.12
N VAL A 8 -2.12 0.49 16.72
CA VAL A 8 -2.29 1.76 16.03
C VAL A 8 -1.62 1.66 14.65
N ALA A 9 -2.35 1.96 13.60
CA ALA A 9 -1.85 1.93 12.23
C ALA A 9 -1.83 3.31 11.60
N LEU A 10 -0.79 3.59 10.79
CA LEU A 10 -0.71 4.72 9.87
C LEU A 10 -0.77 4.18 8.44
N ILE A 11 -1.72 4.68 7.64
CA ILE A 11 -1.95 4.23 6.27
C ILE A 11 -1.80 5.42 5.34
N SER A 12 -0.86 5.37 4.40
CA SER A 12 -0.73 6.39 3.36
C SER A 12 -1.62 6.08 2.16
N GLY A 13 -2.15 7.13 1.50
CA GLY A 13 -3.10 6.96 0.39
C GLY A 13 -4.43 6.36 0.87
N ALA A 14 -4.92 6.82 2.03
CA ALA A 14 -6.04 6.21 2.73
C ALA A 14 -7.40 6.90 2.49
N ALA A 15 -7.46 7.91 1.61
CA ALA A 15 -8.72 8.61 1.34
C ALA A 15 -9.74 7.77 0.55
N ARG A 16 -9.28 6.81 -0.26
CA ARG A 16 -10.13 5.97 -1.13
C ARG A 16 -9.46 4.64 -1.48
N GLY A 17 -10.17 3.80 -2.23
CA GLY A 17 -9.65 2.55 -2.79
C GLY A 17 -9.13 1.58 -1.73
N ILE A 18 -7.99 0.93 -2.01
CA ILE A 18 -7.38 -0.08 -1.13
C ILE A 18 -7.05 0.51 0.25
N GLY A 19 -6.54 1.75 0.30
CA GLY A 19 -6.16 2.38 1.57
C GLY A 19 -7.35 2.64 2.50
N ALA A 20 -8.46 3.17 1.97
CA ALA A 20 -9.69 3.38 2.74
C ALA A 20 -10.30 2.05 3.21
N GLU A 21 -10.35 1.04 2.34
CA GLU A 21 -10.84 -0.27 2.72
C GLU A 21 -9.93 -0.94 3.76
N THR A 22 -8.61 -0.78 3.65
CA THR A 22 -7.66 -1.24 4.67
C THR A 22 -7.95 -0.59 6.02
N ALA A 23 -8.24 0.70 6.06
CA ALA A 23 -8.62 1.39 7.30
C ALA A 23 -9.89 0.79 7.91
N ARG A 24 -10.94 0.53 7.10
CA ARG A 24 -12.19 -0.13 7.56
C ARG A 24 -11.92 -1.50 8.16
N GLN A 25 -11.15 -2.33 7.47
CA GLN A 25 -10.83 -3.69 7.90
C GLN A 25 -9.95 -3.69 9.17
N MET A 26 -9.00 -2.75 9.30
CA MET A 26 -8.19 -2.61 10.50
C MET A 26 -9.01 -2.15 11.70
N VAL A 27 -9.92 -1.20 11.54
CA VAL A 27 -10.86 -0.77 12.60
C VAL A 27 -11.77 -1.94 13.00
N ALA A 28 -12.32 -2.67 12.03
CA ALA A 28 -13.14 -3.85 12.30
C ALA A 28 -12.35 -4.96 13.04
N ALA A 29 -11.03 -5.04 12.83
CA ALA A 29 -10.12 -5.92 13.56
C ALA A 29 -9.69 -5.39 14.95
N GLY A 30 -10.14 -4.18 15.35
CA GLY A 30 -9.90 -3.57 16.67
C GLY A 30 -8.72 -2.61 16.73
N ALA A 31 -8.15 -2.19 15.59
CA ALA A 31 -7.10 -1.17 15.55
C ALA A 31 -7.68 0.25 15.62
N LYS A 32 -6.82 1.19 16.02
CA LYS A 32 -6.99 2.62 15.74
C LYS A 32 -6.16 2.98 14.51
N VAL A 33 -6.66 3.90 13.66
CA VAL A 33 -6.02 4.20 12.39
C VAL A 33 -5.81 5.71 12.18
N VAL A 34 -4.64 6.08 11.68
CA VAL A 34 -4.38 7.40 11.12
C VAL A 34 -4.40 7.27 9.60
N LEU A 35 -5.32 7.99 8.97
CA LEU A 35 -5.48 8.05 7.52
C LEU A 35 -4.68 9.23 6.97
N GLY A 36 -3.62 8.97 6.24
CA GLY A 36 -2.81 9.97 5.57
C GLY A 36 -3.09 10.03 4.08
N ASP A 37 -3.46 11.18 3.53
CA ASP A 37 -3.69 11.37 2.09
C ASP A 37 -3.58 12.85 1.72
N VAL A 38 -3.35 13.13 0.43
CA VAL A 38 -3.42 14.49 -0.13
C VAL A 38 -4.87 14.90 -0.47
N LEU A 39 -5.79 13.94 -0.56
CA LEU A 39 -7.21 14.16 -0.86
C LEU A 39 -7.99 14.44 0.44
N GLU A 40 -7.84 15.66 0.98
CA GLU A 40 -8.33 16.01 2.31
C GLU A 40 -9.83 15.76 2.49
N THR A 41 -10.67 16.21 1.55
CA THR A 41 -12.14 16.07 1.68
C THR A 41 -12.54 14.59 1.77
N ALA A 42 -12.03 13.75 0.90
CA ALA A 42 -12.34 12.32 0.90
C ALA A 42 -11.76 11.61 2.13
N GLY A 43 -10.51 11.96 2.53
CA GLY A 43 -9.87 11.37 3.70
C GLY A 43 -10.58 11.71 5.00
N ARG A 44 -11.06 12.95 5.17
CA ARG A 44 -11.87 13.36 6.33
C ARG A 44 -13.22 12.62 6.36
N ALA A 45 -13.89 12.48 5.22
CA ALA A 45 -15.14 11.71 5.15
C ALA A 45 -14.95 10.25 5.54
N THR A 46 -13.85 9.59 5.08
CA THR A 46 -13.51 8.23 5.48
C THR A 46 -13.21 8.13 6.98
N ALA A 47 -12.51 9.11 7.56
CA ALA A 47 -12.24 9.12 8.99
C ALA A 47 -13.52 9.33 9.82
N GLU A 48 -14.41 10.22 9.40
CA GLU A 48 -15.72 10.45 10.04
C GLU A 48 -16.60 9.18 10.02
N GLU A 49 -16.60 8.43 8.93
CA GLU A 49 -17.27 7.13 8.83
C GLU A 49 -16.80 6.15 9.90
N LEU A 50 -15.50 6.15 10.19
CA LEU A 50 -14.86 5.24 11.14
C LEU A 50 -14.91 5.72 12.60
N GLY A 51 -15.36 6.95 12.84
CA GLY A 51 -15.57 7.52 14.17
C GLY A 51 -14.29 7.66 15.00
N ASP A 52 -14.40 7.47 16.30
CA ASP A 52 -13.31 7.70 17.27
C ASP A 52 -12.09 6.77 17.11
N GLN A 53 -12.23 5.74 16.28
CA GLN A 53 -11.11 4.81 15.97
C GLN A 53 -10.21 5.33 14.84
N ALA A 54 -10.55 6.46 14.22
CA ALA A 54 -9.83 6.99 13.08
C ALA A 54 -9.52 8.48 13.22
N ALA A 55 -8.41 8.90 12.64
CA ALA A 55 -8.04 10.30 12.48
C ALA A 55 -7.48 10.53 11.09
N PHE A 56 -7.79 11.66 10.48
CA PHE A 56 -7.24 12.07 9.19
C PHE A 56 -6.14 13.12 9.35
N ILE A 57 -5.12 13.03 8.50
CA ILE A 57 -4.08 14.06 8.36
C ILE A 57 -3.71 14.24 6.88
N PRO A 58 -3.52 15.48 6.40
CA PRO A 58 -2.91 15.71 5.10
C PRO A 58 -1.50 15.11 5.07
N LEU A 59 -1.24 14.21 4.12
CA LEU A 59 0.04 13.52 3.99
C LEU A 59 0.47 13.47 2.52
N ASP A 60 1.39 14.33 2.15
CA ASP A 60 2.21 14.14 0.97
C ASP A 60 3.38 13.23 1.34
N VAL A 61 3.39 12.02 0.79
CA VAL A 61 4.41 10.99 1.09
C VAL A 61 5.83 11.39 0.68
N THR A 62 5.98 12.43 -0.14
CA THR A 62 7.28 12.97 -0.54
C THR A 62 7.87 13.98 0.45
N SER A 63 7.12 14.36 1.50
CA SER A 63 7.48 15.35 2.51
C SER A 63 7.86 14.69 3.84
N GLU A 64 9.11 14.83 4.29
CA GLU A 64 9.54 14.37 5.63
C GLU A 64 8.70 15.02 6.74
N ALA A 65 8.43 16.33 6.64
CA ALA A 65 7.63 17.04 7.65
C ALA A 65 6.19 16.53 7.74
N ALA A 66 5.58 16.10 6.62
CA ALA A 66 4.25 15.52 6.63
C ALA A 66 4.23 14.15 7.33
N TRP A 67 5.26 13.33 7.15
CA TRP A 67 5.43 12.08 7.90
C TRP A 67 5.60 12.32 9.40
N ASP A 68 6.44 13.27 9.81
CA ASP A 68 6.64 13.62 11.22
C ASP A 68 5.33 14.07 11.88
N ALA A 69 4.53 14.87 11.17
CA ALA A 69 3.22 15.30 11.64
C ALA A 69 2.25 14.11 11.80
N ALA A 70 2.25 13.16 10.86
CA ALA A 70 1.40 11.98 10.91
C ALA A 70 1.77 11.04 12.07
N ILE A 71 3.05 10.82 12.31
CA ILE A 71 3.55 10.04 13.46
C ILE A 71 3.18 10.72 14.77
N SER A 72 3.40 12.04 14.87
CA SER A 72 3.02 12.82 16.06
C SER A 72 1.51 12.76 16.35
N LEU A 73 0.67 12.73 15.31
CA LEU A 73 -0.77 12.56 15.48
C LEU A 73 -1.09 11.17 16.06
N ALA A 74 -0.49 10.10 15.51
CA ALA A 74 -0.68 8.73 16.02
C ALA A 74 -0.29 8.62 17.51
N GLU A 75 0.86 9.20 17.89
CA GLU A 75 1.35 9.19 19.26
C GLU A 75 0.44 9.98 20.20
N LYS A 76 0.04 11.21 19.83
CA LYS A 76 -0.78 12.09 20.68
C LYS A 76 -2.20 11.59 20.84
N GLN A 77 -2.83 11.09 19.77
CA GLN A 77 -4.24 10.73 19.78
C GLN A 77 -4.46 9.28 20.20
N PHE A 78 -3.55 8.37 19.83
CA PHE A 78 -3.73 6.94 20.03
C PHE A 78 -2.64 6.27 20.90
N GLY A 79 -1.62 7.04 21.31
CA GLY A 79 -0.62 6.57 22.27
C GLY A 79 0.56 5.81 21.68
N GLY A 80 0.76 5.83 20.36
CA GLY A 80 1.91 5.22 19.69
C GLY A 80 1.61 4.79 18.26
N LEU A 81 2.54 4.04 17.65
CA LEU A 81 2.42 3.53 16.29
C LEU A 81 2.97 2.11 16.22
N ASP A 82 2.13 1.14 15.83
CA ASP A 82 2.48 -0.29 15.73
C ASP A 82 2.63 -0.75 14.28
N ILE A 83 1.90 -0.13 13.34
CA ILE A 83 1.77 -0.60 11.96
C ILE A 83 1.91 0.58 11.01
N LEU A 84 2.75 0.40 9.96
CA LEU A 84 2.76 1.28 8.79
C LEU A 84 2.25 0.52 7.57
N VAL A 85 1.32 1.13 6.82
CA VAL A 85 0.93 0.66 5.50
C VAL A 85 1.33 1.73 4.46
N ASN A 86 2.40 1.46 3.72
CA ASN A 86 2.81 2.27 2.58
C ASN A 86 1.93 1.87 1.38
N ASN A 87 0.76 2.50 1.26
CA ASN A 87 -0.21 2.21 0.20
C ASN A 87 -0.26 3.30 -0.87
N ALA A 88 0.08 4.55 -0.56
CA ALA A 88 0.10 5.63 -1.54
C ALA A 88 0.93 5.26 -2.78
N GLY A 89 0.37 5.53 -3.94
CA GLY A 89 1.02 5.27 -5.22
C GLY A 89 0.22 5.88 -6.37
N ILE A 90 0.91 6.11 -7.47
CA ILE A 90 0.32 6.59 -8.73
C ILE A 90 0.70 5.67 -9.88
N PHE A 91 -0.09 5.73 -10.94
CA PHE A 91 0.09 5.05 -12.21
C PHE A 91 0.05 6.10 -13.30
N LEU A 92 0.92 6.02 -14.32
CA LEU A 92 0.92 6.97 -15.43
C LEU A 92 0.04 6.49 -16.58
N GLY A 93 0.15 5.22 -16.93
CA GLY A 93 -0.60 4.63 -18.04
C GLY A 93 -0.24 5.24 -19.40
N ARG A 94 0.99 5.68 -19.56
CA ARG A 94 1.49 6.34 -20.79
C ARG A 94 2.37 5.38 -21.57
N ASP A 95 2.44 5.59 -22.88
CA ASP A 95 3.43 4.89 -23.68
C ASP A 95 4.84 5.23 -23.18
N PHE A 96 5.69 4.22 -23.10
CA PHE A 96 7.03 4.32 -22.54
C PHE A 96 7.87 5.43 -23.18
N GLU A 97 7.79 5.58 -24.51
CA GLU A 97 8.59 6.53 -25.28
C GLU A 97 8.08 7.98 -25.13
N GLU A 98 6.86 8.16 -24.64
CA GLU A 98 6.22 9.48 -24.48
C GLU A 98 6.36 10.06 -23.07
N VAL A 99 6.83 9.26 -22.10
CA VAL A 99 6.94 9.73 -20.70
C VAL A 99 8.05 10.76 -20.56
N SER A 100 7.70 11.96 -20.09
CA SER A 100 8.66 13.01 -19.80
C SER A 100 9.50 12.70 -18.53
N VAL A 101 10.65 13.38 -18.40
CA VAL A 101 11.50 13.28 -17.20
C VAL A 101 10.73 13.72 -15.96
N GLU A 102 9.89 14.74 -16.05
CA GLU A 102 9.07 15.27 -14.97
C GLU A 102 8.01 14.27 -14.52
N GLU A 103 7.34 13.60 -15.45
CA GLU A 103 6.37 12.52 -15.14
C GLU A 103 7.07 11.34 -14.46
N TRP A 104 8.23 10.92 -14.96
CA TRP A 104 9.06 9.90 -14.31
C TRP A 104 9.47 10.32 -12.90
N GLN A 105 9.96 11.54 -12.71
CA GLN A 105 10.36 12.04 -11.39
C GLN A 105 9.18 12.05 -10.42
N ARG A 106 7.98 12.44 -10.88
CA ARG A 106 6.76 12.39 -10.08
C ARG A 106 6.41 10.95 -9.69
N LEU A 107 6.43 10.01 -10.65
CA LEU A 107 6.17 8.59 -10.40
C LEU A 107 7.16 8.03 -9.36
N ALA A 108 8.46 8.25 -9.56
CA ALA A 108 9.51 7.79 -8.68
C ALA A 108 9.42 8.43 -7.28
N SER A 109 9.11 9.73 -7.20
CA SER A 109 8.96 10.43 -5.93
C SER A 109 7.85 9.84 -5.08
N VAL A 110 6.67 9.56 -5.66
CA VAL A 110 5.56 8.97 -4.91
C VAL A 110 5.82 7.50 -4.63
N ASN A 111 6.11 6.69 -5.67
CA ASN A 111 6.12 5.23 -5.55
C ASN A 111 7.39 4.66 -4.90
N LEU A 112 8.52 5.37 -4.94
CA LEU A 112 9.80 4.93 -4.35
C LEU A 112 10.20 5.79 -3.16
N THR A 113 10.39 7.11 -3.36
CA THR A 113 10.82 8.00 -2.29
C THR A 113 9.80 8.01 -1.15
N GLY A 114 8.50 8.06 -1.45
CA GLY A 114 7.43 8.03 -0.45
C GLY A 114 7.47 6.78 0.42
N VAL A 115 7.68 5.60 -0.17
CA VAL A 115 7.79 4.32 0.57
C VAL A 115 9.04 4.30 1.44
N TRP A 116 10.17 4.80 0.92
CA TRP A 116 11.40 4.91 1.69
C TRP A 116 11.27 5.90 2.86
N LEU A 117 10.72 7.09 2.62
CA LEU A 117 10.52 8.10 3.67
C LEU A 117 9.60 7.58 4.77
N GLY A 118 8.43 7.02 4.41
CA GLY A 118 7.51 6.44 5.37
C GLY A 118 8.19 5.38 6.24
N THR A 119 8.93 4.47 5.60
CA THR A 119 9.69 3.43 6.31
C THR A 119 10.77 4.02 7.22
N LYS A 120 11.51 5.04 6.76
CA LYS A 120 12.56 5.71 7.54
C LYS A 120 12.00 6.41 8.78
N GLN A 121 10.96 7.22 8.59
CA GLN A 121 10.44 8.10 9.65
C GLN A 121 9.77 7.32 10.80
N VAL A 122 9.09 6.19 10.50
CA VAL A 122 8.39 5.42 11.53
C VAL A 122 9.29 4.53 12.39
N VAL A 123 10.58 4.36 12.05
CA VAL A 123 11.45 3.35 12.71
C VAL A 123 11.49 3.51 14.22
N LEU A 124 11.61 4.73 14.74
CA LEU A 124 11.72 4.97 16.18
C LEU A 124 10.42 4.62 16.91
N ALA A 125 9.27 5.06 16.37
CA ALA A 125 7.96 4.78 16.92
C ALA A 125 7.66 3.27 16.90
N LEU A 126 7.90 2.61 15.75
CA LEU A 126 7.67 1.16 15.62
C LEU A 126 8.59 0.32 16.53
N LYS A 127 9.84 0.74 16.74
CA LYS A 127 10.74 0.06 17.70
C LYS A 127 10.20 0.14 19.12
N ALA A 128 9.84 1.34 19.58
CA ALA A 128 9.33 1.55 20.93
C ALA A 128 8.09 0.68 21.22
N ARG A 129 7.18 0.53 20.25
CA ARG A 129 5.99 -0.33 20.37
C ARG A 129 6.32 -1.81 20.16
N GLY A 130 7.22 -2.12 19.26
CA GLY A 130 7.65 -3.49 18.97
C GLY A 130 8.32 -4.19 20.17
N GLU A 131 9.04 -3.44 21.00
CA GLU A 131 9.63 -3.95 22.25
C GLU A 131 8.57 -4.39 23.27
N GLN A 132 7.38 -3.81 23.21
CA GLN A 132 6.25 -4.10 24.10
C GLN A 132 5.33 -5.21 23.56
N SER A 133 5.54 -5.66 22.32
CA SER A 133 4.70 -6.66 21.63
C SER A 133 5.41 -8.01 21.52
N ALA A 134 4.68 -9.12 21.70
CA ALA A 134 5.22 -10.46 21.50
C ALA A 134 5.75 -10.69 20.08
N HIS A 135 5.07 -10.14 19.08
CA HIS A 135 5.39 -10.33 17.64
C HIS A 135 5.97 -9.09 16.96
N GLY A 136 6.29 -8.04 17.76
CA GLY A 136 6.85 -6.80 17.25
C GLY A 136 5.84 -5.92 16.53
N SER A 137 6.35 -4.95 15.77
CA SER A 137 5.59 -4.04 14.90
C SER A 137 5.65 -4.51 13.45
N ALA A 138 4.85 -3.90 12.55
CA ALA A 138 4.77 -4.33 11.17
C ALA A 138 4.80 -3.16 10.17
N ILE A 139 5.47 -3.38 9.04
CA ILE A 139 5.38 -2.55 7.85
C ILE A 139 4.83 -3.40 6.71
N VAL A 140 3.79 -2.92 6.03
CA VAL A 140 3.23 -3.54 4.84
C VAL A 140 3.34 -2.57 3.67
N ASN A 141 4.08 -2.96 2.65
CA ASN A 141 4.30 -2.16 1.44
C ASN A 141 3.39 -2.63 0.31
N LEU A 142 2.62 -1.72 -0.32
CA LEU A 142 1.84 -2.04 -1.51
C LEU A 142 2.75 -2.00 -2.73
N ALA A 143 3.18 -3.20 -3.16
CA ALA A 143 3.83 -3.41 -4.45
C ALA A 143 2.77 -3.62 -5.56
N SER A 144 2.92 -4.60 -6.41
CA SER A 144 2.02 -5.02 -7.49
C SER A 144 2.52 -6.34 -8.08
N VAL A 145 1.67 -7.07 -8.80
CA VAL A 145 2.15 -8.12 -9.72
C VAL A 145 3.17 -7.58 -10.72
N ALA A 146 3.03 -6.30 -11.13
CA ALA A 146 4.00 -5.61 -11.98
C ALA A 146 5.39 -5.43 -11.34
N GLY A 147 5.54 -5.70 -10.04
CA GLY A 147 6.82 -5.77 -9.34
C GLY A 147 7.42 -7.19 -9.29
N LEU A 148 6.71 -8.20 -9.81
CA LEU A 148 7.14 -9.61 -9.87
C LEU A 148 7.34 -10.08 -11.30
N VAL A 149 6.47 -9.64 -12.20
CA VAL A 149 6.52 -9.92 -13.65
C VAL A 149 6.46 -8.62 -14.42
N GLY A 150 7.01 -8.59 -15.63
CA GLY A 150 6.96 -7.40 -16.48
C GLY A 150 5.52 -7.05 -16.89
N SER A 151 5.20 -5.77 -16.87
CA SER A 151 3.97 -5.24 -17.44
C SER A 151 4.29 -4.59 -18.79
N GLU A 152 3.65 -5.04 -19.86
CA GLU A 152 3.74 -4.41 -21.16
C GLU A 152 3.11 -3.01 -21.17
N LEU A 153 2.12 -2.80 -20.28
CA LEU A 153 1.33 -1.58 -20.24
C LEU A 153 2.09 -0.38 -19.66
N ASP A 154 2.93 -0.59 -18.64
CA ASP A 154 3.72 0.48 -18.03
C ASP A 154 5.04 -0.09 -17.43
N PRO A 155 6.13 -0.09 -18.21
CA PRO A 155 7.44 -0.53 -17.77
C PRO A 155 7.99 0.32 -16.60
N LEU A 156 7.68 1.62 -16.55
CA LEU A 156 8.17 2.51 -15.49
C LEU A 156 7.45 2.24 -14.15
N TYR A 157 6.15 1.93 -14.21
CA TYR A 157 5.42 1.46 -13.02
C TYR A 157 6.01 0.14 -12.52
N SER A 158 6.29 -0.81 -13.42
CA SER A 158 6.96 -2.08 -13.08
C SER A 158 8.31 -1.83 -12.40
N MET A 159 9.11 -0.89 -12.90
CA MET A 159 10.38 -0.51 -12.31
C MET A 159 10.19 0.01 -10.87
N THR A 160 9.18 0.85 -10.60
CA THR A 160 8.93 1.33 -9.25
C THR A 160 8.45 0.22 -8.32
N LYS A 161 7.53 -0.63 -8.77
CA LYS A 161 6.96 -1.72 -7.95
C LYS A 161 7.96 -2.86 -7.73
N GLY A 162 8.84 -3.12 -8.70
CA GLY A 162 10.02 -3.98 -8.52
C GLY A 162 10.99 -3.43 -7.48
N GLY A 163 11.22 -2.11 -7.50
CA GLY A 163 12.00 -1.40 -6.48
C GLY A 163 11.42 -1.59 -5.07
N VAL A 164 10.11 -1.39 -4.90
CA VAL A 164 9.42 -1.62 -3.61
C VAL A 164 9.53 -3.07 -3.16
N THR A 165 9.43 -4.03 -4.10
CA THR A 165 9.53 -5.46 -3.81
C THR A 165 10.90 -5.81 -3.22
N LEU A 166 11.99 -5.36 -3.87
CA LEU A 166 13.34 -5.64 -3.38
C LEU A 166 13.69 -4.81 -2.15
N PHE A 167 13.25 -3.55 -2.07
CA PHE A 167 13.39 -2.71 -0.88
C PHE A 167 12.78 -3.37 0.36
N THR A 168 11.59 -3.97 0.25
CA THR A 168 10.94 -4.73 1.32
C THR A 168 11.84 -5.84 1.87
N LYS A 169 12.40 -6.67 0.98
CA LYS A 169 13.31 -7.77 1.38
C LYS A 169 14.58 -7.25 2.05
N SER A 170 15.20 -6.24 1.46
CA SER A 170 16.43 -5.65 1.98
C SER A 170 16.22 -4.99 3.35
N THR A 171 15.10 -4.31 3.53
CA THR A 171 14.74 -3.66 4.81
C THR A 171 14.44 -4.71 5.89
N ALA A 172 13.72 -5.78 5.56
CA ALA A 172 13.47 -6.90 6.46
C ALA A 172 14.78 -7.51 7.00
N LEU A 173 15.72 -7.79 6.11
CA LEU A 173 17.06 -8.30 6.49
C LEU A 173 17.84 -7.30 7.34
N ASN A 174 17.81 -6.02 6.96
CA ASN A 174 18.54 -4.97 7.69
C ASN A 174 17.99 -4.80 9.12
N PHE A 175 16.65 -4.76 9.28
CA PHE A 175 16.01 -4.63 10.57
C PHE A 175 16.21 -5.87 11.44
N GLY A 176 16.12 -7.07 10.85
CA GLY A 176 16.42 -8.33 11.54
C GLY A 176 17.85 -8.36 12.09
N ARG A 177 18.86 -8.01 11.27
CA ARG A 177 20.26 -7.94 11.70
C ARG A 177 20.51 -6.93 12.81
N LYS A 178 19.75 -5.82 12.82
CA LYS A 178 19.83 -4.79 13.87
C LYS A 178 19.06 -5.15 15.14
N GLY A 179 18.38 -6.28 15.18
CA GLY A 179 17.53 -6.68 16.29
C GLY A 179 16.28 -5.83 16.45
N TYR A 180 15.85 -5.10 15.41
CA TYR A 180 14.60 -4.37 15.44
C TYR A 180 13.46 -5.37 15.42
N ARG A 181 12.51 -5.18 16.28
CA ARG A 181 11.30 -6.02 16.32
C ARG A 181 10.24 -5.45 15.38
N ILE A 182 10.61 -5.34 14.09
CA ILE A 182 9.78 -4.81 13.02
C ILE A 182 9.80 -5.80 11.86
N ARG A 183 8.65 -6.37 11.52
CA ARG A 183 8.45 -7.18 10.32
C ARG A 183 8.17 -6.29 9.12
N VAL A 184 8.69 -6.62 7.96
CA VAL A 184 8.48 -5.85 6.73
C VAL A 184 8.10 -6.80 5.61
N ASN A 185 6.88 -6.67 5.09
CA ASN A 185 6.36 -7.52 4.01
C ASN A 185 5.71 -6.67 2.91
N SER A 186 5.49 -7.25 1.75
CA SER A 186 4.78 -6.60 0.64
C SER A 186 3.57 -7.39 0.19
N VAL A 187 2.54 -6.66 -0.26
CA VAL A 187 1.36 -7.21 -0.94
C VAL A 187 1.46 -6.89 -2.42
N HIS A 188 1.11 -7.86 -3.25
CA HIS A 188 1.20 -7.77 -4.71
C HIS A 188 -0.18 -8.01 -5.35
N PRO A 189 -1.01 -6.95 -5.45
CA PRO A 189 -2.31 -7.06 -6.09
C PRO A 189 -2.20 -7.28 -7.60
N GLY A 190 -3.17 -8.02 -8.16
CA GLY A 190 -3.49 -7.97 -9.60
C GLY A 190 -4.24 -6.68 -9.94
N VAL A 191 -5.13 -6.73 -10.93
CA VAL A 191 -6.00 -5.58 -11.26
C VAL A 191 -7.18 -5.56 -10.27
N ILE A 192 -7.35 -4.42 -9.60
CA ILE A 192 -8.34 -4.23 -8.53
C ILE A 192 -9.37 -3.18 -8.97
N GLU A 193 -10.63 -3.38 -8.62
CA GLU A 193 -11.75 -2.46 -8.87
C GLU A 193 -11.56 -1.14 -8.09
N THR A 194 -10.83 -0.21 -8.69
CA THR A 194 -10.49 1.12 -8.16
C THR A 194 -10.34 2.10 -9.32
N ASP A 195 -10.25 3.39 -9.03
CA ASP A 195 -9.94 4.41 -10.04
C ASP A 195 -8.62 4.10 -10.78
N MET A 196 -7.60 3.62 -10.06
CA MET A 196 -6.33 3.20 -10.67
C MET A 196 -6.52 1.97 -11.56
N GLY A 197 -7.35 1.01 -11.16
CA GLY A 197 -7.72 -0.14 -12.00
C GLY A 197 -8.40 0.30 -13.28
N THR A 198 -9.33 1.24 -13.22
CA THR A 198 -9.98 1.84 -14.39
C THR A 198 -8.96 2.55 -15.30
N GLN A 199 -7.98 3.25 -14.74
CA GLN A 199 -6.89 3.85 -15.54
C GLN A 199 -6.11 2.82 -16.35
N THR A 200 -5.97 1.58 -15.89
CA THR A 200 -5.31 0.52 -16.67
C THR A 200 -6.12 0.12 -17.90
N PHE A 201 -7.46 0.21 -17.85
CA PHE A 201 -8.32 -0.05 -19.02
C PHE A 201 -8.23 1.07 -20.04
N VAL A 202 -8.19 2.33 -19.56
CA VAL A 202 -8.00 3.50 -20.43
C VAL A 202 -6.66 3.38 -21.15
N ALA A 203 -5.57 3.18 -20.42
CA ALA A 203 -4.23 3.03 -20.99
C ALA A 203 -4.15 1.88 -22.01
N ARG A 204 -4.75 0.73 -21.71
CA ARG A 204 -4.81 -0.41 -22.63
C ARG A 204 -5.59 -0.09 -23.92
N ALA A 205 -6.75 0.56 -23.79
CA ALA A 205 -7.54 0.95 -24.95
C ALA A 205 -6.79 1.95 -25.83
N GLU A 206 -6.15 2.96 -25.23
CA GLU A 206 -5.35 3.96 -25.95
C GLU A 206 -4.17 3.33 -26.68
N GLN A 207 -3.39 2.45 -26.05
CA GLN A 207 -2.27 1.75 -26.67
C GLN A 207 -2.69 0.87 -27.86
N HIS A 208 -3.94 0.38 -27.87
CA HIS A 208 -4.51 -0.36 -29.02
C HIS A 208 -5.23 0.54 -30.03
N GLY A 209 -5.16 1.87 -29.86
CA GLY A 209 -5.80 2.83 -30.75
C GLY A 209 -7.33 2.76 -30.73
N THR A 210 -7.91 2.37 -29.59
CA THR A 210 -9.37 2.22 -29.40
C THR A 210 -9.84 2.99 -28.20
N ASN A 211 -11.19 3.14 -28.06
CA ASN A 211 -11.85 3.64 -26.85
C ASN A 211 -12.72 2.55 -26.18
N ASP A 212 -12.47 1.27 -26.51
CA ASP A 212 -13.26 0.14 -26.01
C ASP A 212 -12.80 -0.25 -24.58
N LEU A 213 -13.28 0.49 -23.59
CA LEU A 213 -13.00 0.20 -22.19
C LEU A 213 -13.58 -1.14 -21.74
N ALA A 214 -14.76 -1.54 -22.26
CA ALA A 214 -15.38 -2.81 -21.92
C ALA A 214 -14.57 -4.00 -22.46
N GLY A 215 -14.00 -3.87 -23.64
CA GLY A 215 -13.07 -4.85 -24.20
C GLY A 215 -11.78 -4.93 -23.39
N ALA A 216 -11.20 -3.80 -22.98
CA ALA A 216 -10.03 -3.75 -22.13
C ALA A 216 -10.26 -4.39 -20.76
N GLU A 217 -11.42 -4.15 -20.15
CA GLU A 217 -11.84 -4.79 -18.88
C GLU A 217 -11.97 -6.32 -19.03
N LYS A 218 -12.62 -6.79 -20.10
CA LYS A 218 -12.74 -8.24 -20.38
C LYS A 218 -11.37 -8.91 -20.52
N VAL A 219 -10.41 -8.24 -21.18
CA VAL A 219 -9.02 -8.73 -21.27
C VAL A 219 -8.38 -8.80 -19.87
N ALA A 220 -8.57 -7.78 -19.05
CA ALA A 220 -8.07 -7.78 -17.68
C ALA A 220 -8.68 -8.94 -16.86
N ILE A 221 -10.00 -9.15 -16.93
CA ILE A 221 -10.68 -10.26 -16.25
C ILE A 221 -10.14 -11.61 -16.75
N ALA A 222 -9.97 -11.79 -18.06
CA ALA A 222 -9.43 -13.03 -18.64
C ALA A 222 -7.99 -13.32 -18.19
N GLY A 223 -7.24 -12.29 -17.81
CA GLY A 223 -5.91 -12.41 -17.21
C GLY A 223 -5.91 -12.98 -15.80
N HIS A 224 -7.07 -13.04 -15.13
CA HIS A 224 -7.22 -13.57 -13.78
C HIS A 224 -7.93 -14.95 -13.82
N PRO A 225 -7.23 -16.07 -13.61
CA PRO A 225 -7.84 -17.41 -13.64
C PRO A 225 -9.07 -17.60 -12.75
N ILE A 226 -9.19 -16.81 -11.67
CA ILE A 226 -10.37 -16.81 -10.80
C ILE A 226 -11.64 -16.25 -11.46
N GLY A 227 -11.52 -15.61 -12.64
CA GLY A 227 -12.64 -15.15 -13.49
C GLY A 227 -13.26 -13.81 -13.08
N ARG A 228 -12.59 -13.03 -12.26
CA ARG A 228 -13.01 -11.66 -11.87
C ARG A 228 -11.81 -10.77 -11.58
N LEU A 229 -12.02 -9.47 -11.54
CA LEU A 229 -11.08 -8.53 -10.94
C LEU A 229 -11.02 -8.73 -9.42
N GLY A 230 -9.94 -8.28 -8.80
CA GLY A 230 -9.85 -8.20 -7.36
C GLY A 230 -10.69 -7.04 -6.81
N THR A 231 -11.23 -7.19 -5.61
CA THR A 231 -11.85 -6.10 -4.86
C THR A 231 -10.84 -5.45 -3.91
N THR A 232 -11.14 -4.24 -3.45
CA THR A 232 -10.34 -3.59 -2.40
C THR A 232 -10.31 -4.43 -1.11
N GLU A 233 -11.40 -5.16 -0.83
CA GLU A 233 -11.52 -6.05 0.33
C GLU A 233 -10.56 -7.26 0.22
N ASP A 234 -10.39 -7.85 -0.97
CA ASP A 234 -9.44 -8.96 -1.18
C ASP A 234 -8.02 -8.56 -0.76
N VAL A 235 -7.61 -7.34 -1.11
CA VAL A 235 -6.28 -6.80 -0.78
C VAL A 235 -6.18 -6.38 0.67
N ALA A 236 -7.20 -5.70 1.20
CA ALA A 236 -7.21 -5.22 2.59
C ALA A 236 -7.11 -6.38 3.60
N LYS A 237 -7.76 -7.51 3.35
CA LYS A 237 -7.66 -8.71 4.19
C LYS A 237 -6.22 -9.26 4.25
N ALA A 238 -5.50 -9.25 3.12
CA ALA A 238 -4.09 -9.66 3.09
C ALA A 238 -3.19 -8.68 3.87
N ILE A 239 -3.47 -7.37 3.77
CA ILE A 239 -2.75 -6.35 4.53
C ILE A 239 -2.99 -6.53 6.04
N VAL A 240 -4.24 -6.72 6.47
CA VAL A 240 -4.60 -6.97 7.88
C VAL A 240 -3.91 -8.23 8.41
N PHE A 241 -3.90 -9.33 7.64
CA PHE A 241 -3.16 -10.54 8.01
C PHE A 241 -1.67 -10.26 8.22
N LEU A 242 -0.98 -9.61 7.27
CA LEU A 242 0.44 -9.32 7.39
C LEU A 242 0.76 -8.35 8.54
N ALA A 243 -0.17 -7.46 8.88
CA ALA A 243 -0.05 -6.53 9.99
C ALA A 243 -0.30 -7.21 11.35
N SER A 244 -1.05 -8.30 11.38
CA SER A 244 -1.45 -9.00 12.60
C SER A 244 -0.34 -9.92 13.17
N ASP A 245 -0.56 -10.39 14.39
CA ASP A 245 0.31 -11.37 15.05
C ASP A 245 0.26 -12.76 14.39
N ASP A 246 -0.79 -13.07 13.59
CA ASP A 246 -0.89 -14.30 12.81
C ASP A 246 0.23 -14.43 11.76
N ALA A 247 0.79 -13.30 11.30
CA ALA A 247 1.97 -13.25 10.44
C ALA A 247 3.30 -13.11 11.21
N GLY A 248 3.33 -13.47 12.50
CA GLY A 248 4.46 -13.24 13.41
C GLY A 248 5.80 -13.84 12.96
N PHE A 249 5.78 -14.87 12.10
CA PHE A 249 6.99 -15.48 11.53
C PHE A 249 7.24 -15.11 10.05
N MET A 250 6.57 -14.04 9.56
CA MET A 250 6.71 -13.57 8.19
C MET A 250 7.42 -12.21 8.14
N THR A 251 8.57 -12.16 7.48
CA THR A 251 9.28 -10.92 7.14
C THR A 251 10.03 -11.10 5.81
N GLY A 252 10.08 -10.05 5.00
CA GLY A 252 10.65 -10.09 3.65
C GLY A 252 9.80 -10.85 2.63
N SER A 253 8.58 -11.23 2.98
CA SER A 253 7.67 -12.00 2.12
C SER A 253 6.96 -11.11 1.10
N ALA A 254 6.68 -11.67 -0.08
CA ALA A 254 5.83 -11.11 -1.13
C ALA A 254 4.51 -11.89 -1.14
N MET A 255 3.43 -11.28 -0.62
CA MET A 255 2.11 -11.90 -0.62
C MET A 255 1.35 -11.50 -1.88
N VAL A 256 1.12 -12.46 -2.75
CA VAL A 256 0.41 -12.24 -4.03
C VAL A 256 -1.10 -12.34 -3.79
N VAL A 257 -1.86 -11.37 -4.33
CA VAL A 257 -3.33 -11.29 -4.27
C VAL A 257 -3.83 -10.91 -5.65
N ASP A 258 -3.80 -11.85 -6.60
CA ASP A 258 -3.92 -11.57 -8.04
C ASP A 258 -4.87 -12.51 -8.78
N GLY A 259 -5.66 -13.32 -8.08
CA GLY A 259 -6.59 -14.26 -8.70
C GLY A 259 -5.92 -15.29 -9.62
N GLY A 260 -4.62 -15.55 -9.40
CA GLY A 260 -3.84 -16.52 -10.18
C GLY A 260 -3.16 -15.94 -11.42
N MET A 261 -3.16 -14.63 -11.60
CA MET A 261 -2.59 -13.96 -12.78
C MET A 261 -1.10 -14.30 -13.00
N THR A 262 -0.32 -14.43 -11.92
CA THR A 262 1.12 -14.73 -11.97
C THR A 262 1.47 -16.19 -11.65
N ALA A 263 0.51 -17.09 -11.54
CA ALA A 263 0.73 -18.51 -11.19
C ALA A 263 1.25 -19.36 -12.37
N ARG A 264 1.73 -18.75 -13.44
CA ARG A 264 2.22 -19.40 -14.67
C ARG A 264 3.64 -18.96 -15.04
#